data_6d10c034e6fa51cb0a9242c25b1fc221
#
_entry.id   6d10c034e6fa51cb0a9242c25b1fc221
#
_cell.length_a   1.000
_cell.length_b   1.000
_cell.length_c   1.000
_cell.angle_alpha   90.00
_cell.angle_beta   90.00
_cell.angle_gamma   90.00
#
_symmetry.space_group_name_H-M   'P 1'
#
loop_
_entity.id
_entity.type
_entity.pdbx_description
1 polymer ?
#
loop_
_entity_poly.entity_id
_entity_poly.type
_entity_poly.pdbx_seq_one_letter_code
_entity_poly.pdbx_strand_id
1 'polypeptide(L)'
;MLIGLNWITLRVRDLEASLAFYHGVLGLPVHRRFESRGRQIAMLGTENETKLELIENSGTILKPEAGISIGYEVSSLEQTIARLKELGVPVARGPIEPNPRLRFIYIVDPDGFEVQLAEHS
;
A
#
# COMPACT_ATOMS: atom_id res chain seq x y z
N MET A 1 -26.11 -1.47 -11.06
CA MET A 1 -25.87 -1.09 -9.67
C MET A 1 -24.52 -1.64 -9.20
N LEU A 2 -23.87 -0.90 -8.33
CA LEU A 2 -22.58 -1.32 -7.81
C LEU A 2 -22.74 -2.45 -6.79
N ILE A 3 -21.84 -3.43 -6.84
CA ILE A 3 -21.80 -4.53 -5.88
C ILE A 3 -20.71 -4.28 -4.82
N GLY A 4 -19.60 -3.67 -5.22
CA GLY A 4 -18.51 -3.37 -4.33
C GLY A 4 -17.30 -2.87 -5.08
N LEU A 5 -16.26 -2.55 -4.35
CA LEU A 5 -14.98 -2.12 -4.91
C LEU A 5 -14.09 -3.34 -5.13
N ASN A 6 -13.74 -3.62 -6.40
CA ASN A 6 -12.92 -4.79 -6.74
C ASN A 6 -11.45 -4.57 -6.42
N TRP A 7 -10.88 -3.49 -6.95
CA TRP A 7 -9.46 -3.21 -6.75
C TRP A 7 -9.16 -1.73 -6.92
N ILE A 8 -8.00 -1.36 -6.39
CA ILE A 8 -7.36 -0.07 -6.60
C ILE A 8 -6.10 -0.35 -7.40
N THR A 9 -5.90 0.37 -8.49
CA THR A 9 -4.75 0.17 -9.36
C THR A 9 -3.71 1.24 -9.15
N LEU A 10 -2.47 0.82 -8.92
CA LEU A 10 -1.30 1.68 -8.91
C LEU A 10 -0.41 1.31 -10.10
N ARG A 11 -0.02 2.31 -10.86
CA ARG A 11 0.99 2.12 -11.91
C ARG A 11 2.34 2.38 -11.28
N VAL A 12 3.21 1.37 -11.37
CA VAL A 12 4.50 1.38 -10.67
C VAL A 12 5.64 1.27 -11.68
N ARG A 13 6.80 1.80 -11.33
CA ARG A 13 7.96 1.76 -12.22
C ARG A 13 8.65 0.41 -12.20
N ASP A 14 8.68 -0.24 -11.06
CA ASP A 14 9.39 -1.50 -10.84
C ASP A 14 8.52 -2.40 -9.96
N LEU A 15 7.95 -3.44 -10.56
CA LEU A 15 7.04 -4.32 -9.83
C LEU A 15 7.72 -5.02 -8.66
N GLU A 16 8.98 -5.43 -8.83
CA GLU A 16 9.70 -6.12 -7.74
C GLU A 16 9.92 -5.20 -6.54
N ALA A 17 10.23 -3.92 -6.78
CA ALA A 17 10.37 -2.95 -5.70
C ALA A 17 9.04 -2.73 -4.98
N SER A 18 7.96 -2.63 -5.73
CA SER A 18 6.62 -2.46 -5.15
C SER A 18 6.18 -3.70 -4.38
N LEU A 19 6.48 -4.89 -4.87
CA LEU A 19 6.19 -6.14 -4.15
C LEU A 19 7.00 -6.25 -2.86
N ALA A 20 8.26 -5.83 -2.89
CA ALA A 20 9.08 -5.81 -1.67
C ALA A 20 8.46 -4.89 -0.60
N PHE A 21 7.81 -3.82 -1.02
CA PHE A 21 7.12 -2.90 -0.11
C PHE A 21 5.76 -3.47 0.35
N TYR A 22 4.85 -3.72 -0.57
CA TYR A 22 3.48 -4.10 -0.21
C TYR A 22 3.37 -5.51 0.34
N HIS A 23 4.12 -6.45 -0.22
CA HIS A 23 4.15 -7.82 0.26
C HIS A 23 5.22 -8.00 1.36
N GLY A 24 6.44 -7.53 1.11
CA GLY A 24 7.56 -7.75 2.01
C GLY A 24 7.46 -6.95 3.31
N VAL A 25 7.18 -5.65 3.23
CA VAL A 25 7.09 -4.78 4.40
C VAL A 25 5.69 -4.84 5.02
N LEU A 26 4.64 -4.63 4.22
CA LEU A 26 3.27 -4.56 4.74
C LEU A 26 2.60 -5.93 4.90
N GLY A 27 3.14 -6.97 4.29
CA GLY A 27 2.62 -8.32 4.49
C GLY A 27 1.36 -8.65 3.70
N LEU A 28 0.99 -7.84 2.68
CA LEU A 28 -0.15 -8.18 1.85
C LEU A 28 0.13 -9.46 1.07
N PRO A 29 -0.78 -10.44 1.11
CA PRO A 29 -0.56 -11.67 0.34
C PRO A 29 -0.64 -11.42 -1.16
N VAL A 30 0.20 -12.10 -1.91
CA VAL A 30 0.12 -12.06 -3.38
C VAL A 30 -0.99 -13.02 -3.81
N HIS A 31 -2.07 -12.45 -4.34
CA HIS A 31 -3.20 -13.24 -4.80
C HIS A 31 -2.93 -13.85 -6.17
N ARG A 32 -2.38 -13.06 -7.09
CA ARG A 32 -2.03 -13.49 -8.46
C ARG A 32 -0.90 -12.65 -9.02
N ARG A 33 -0.08 -13.28 -9.87
CA ARG A 33 0.85 -12.57 -10.75
C ARG A 33 0.61 -13.05 -12.16
N PHE A 34 0.59 -12.14 -13.12
CA PHE A 34 0.37 -12.50 -14.52
C PHE A 34 0.90 -11.39 -15.43
N GLU A 35 0.97 -11.71 -16.71
CA GLU A 35 1.34 -10.73 -17.73
C GLU A 35 0.12 -10.45 -18.61
N SER A 36 -0.10 -9.20 -18.95
CA SER A 36 -1.16 -8.81 -19.85
C SER A 36 -0.66 -7.66 -20.72
N ARG A 37 -0.75 -7.86 -22.03
CA ARG A 37 -0.35 -6.85 -23.02
C ARG A 37 1.11 -6.38 -22.83
N GLY A 38 1.99 -7.31 -22.50
CA GLY A 38 3.42 -7.02 -22.29
C GLY A 38 3.76 -6.38 -20.95
N ARG A 39 2.80 -6.24 -20.04
CA ARG A 39 3.03 -5.65 -18.72
C ARG A 39 2.92 -6.69 -17.63
N GLN A 40 3.81 -6.59 -16.65
CA GLN A 40 3.76 -7.41 -15.46
C GLN A 40 2.76 -6.84 -14.47
N ILE A 41 1.88 -7.69 -13.96
CA ILE A 41 0.80 -7.29 -13.05
C ILE A 41 0.82 -8.19 -11.82
N ALA A 42 0.59 -7.61 -10.64
CA ALA A 42 0.37 -8.35 -9.41
C ALA A 42 -0.91 -7.87 -8.74
N MET A 43 -1.70 -8.82 -8.25
CA MET A 43 -2.89 -8.53 -7.44
C MET A 43 -2.57 -8.94 -6.01
N LEU A 44 -2.71 -8.03 -5.07
CA LEU A 44 -2.41 -8.26 -3.65
C LEU A 44 -3.68 -8.18 -2.82
N GLY A 45 -3.77 -9.02 -1.81
CA GLY A 45 -4.92 -9.08 -0.91
C GLY A 45 -5.49 -10.49 -0.86
N THR A 46 -6.42 -10.71 0.07
CA THR A 46 -7.11 -11.99 0.19
C THR A 46 -8.29 -12.07 -0.78
N GLU A 47 -8.78 -13.30 -1.01
CA GLU A 47 -9.78 -13.57 -2.05
C GLU A 47 -11.04 -12.72 -1.93
N ASN A 48 -11.51 -12.49 -0.71
CA ASN A 48 -12.79 -11.82 -0.47
C ASN A 48 -12.68 -10.33 -0.17
N GLU A 49 -11.49 -9.74 -0.29
CA GLU A 49 -11.32 -8.31 -0.05
C GLU A 49 -11.00 -7.57 -1.34
N THR A 50 -11.14 -6.24 -1.25
CA THR A 50 -10.66 -5.34 -2.31
C THR A 50 -9.17 -5.56 -2.51
N LYS A 51 -8.76 -5.78 -3.75
CA LYS A 51 -7.36 -6.02 -4.08
C LYS A 51 -6.62 -4.73 -4.36
N LEU A 52 -5.31 -4.77 -4.16
CA LEU A 52 -4.41 -3.78 -4.69
C LEU A 52 -3.79 -4.36 -5.96
N GLU A 53 -4.03 -3.69 -7.09
CA GLU A 53 -3.44 -4.09 -8.36
C GLU A 53 -2.23 -3.24 -8.66
N LEU A 54 -1.10 -3.87 -8.91
CA LEU A 54 0.14 -3.20 -9.28
C LEU A 54 0.43 -3.53 -10.75
N ILE A 55 0.49 -2.51 -11.60
CA ILE A 55 0.80 -2.68 -13.02
C ILE A 55 2.14 -2.02 -13.28
N GLU A 56 3.11 -2.80 -13.74
CA GLU A 56 4.42 -2.26 -14.07
C GLU A 56 4.35 -1.42 -15.35
N ASN A 57 4.85 -0.22 -15.26
CA ASN A 57 4.88 0.74 -16.35
C ASN A 57 6.31 1.23 -16.51
N SER A 58 7.21 0.28 -16.81
CA SER A 58 8.65 0.54 -16.89
C SER A 58 8.97 1.58 -17.95
N GLY A 59 9.97 2.40 -17.66
CA GLY A 59 10.42 3.45 -18.57
C GLY A 59 9.61 4.74 -18.51
N THR A 60 8.51 4.78 -17.77
CA THR A 60 7.69 5.97 -17.62
C THR A 60 7.85 6.54 -16.22
N ILE A 61 8.15 7.83 -16.12
CA ILE A 61 8.18 8.51 -14.83
C ILE A 61 6.74 8.88 -14.49
N LEU A 62 6.22 8.25 -13.43
CA LEU A 62 4.89 8.52 -12.92
C LEU A 62 4.99 9.42 -11.69
N LYS A 63 4.10 10.41 -11.62
CA LYS A 63 3.98 11.26 -10.43
C LYS A 63 2.73 10.82 -9.68
N PRO A 64 2.82 10.55 -8.37
CA PRO A 64 1.64 10.21 -7.58
C PRO A 64 0.67 11.38 -7.56
N GLU A 65 -0.63 11.07 -7.60
CA GLU A 65 -1.67 12.08 -7.42
C GLU A 65 -1.70 12.56 -5.98
N ALA A 66 -1.61 13.85 -5.77
CA ALA A 66 -1.56 14.44 -4.43
C ALA A 66 -2.85 14.25 -3.64
N GLY A 67 -3.95 13.93 -4.32
CA GLY A 67 -5.25 13.75 -3.67
C GLY A 67 -5.59 12.32 -3.27
N ILE A 68 -4.66 11.38 -3.42
CA ILE A 68 -4.94 9.97 -3.17
C ILE A 68 -3.96 9.41 -2.14
N SER A 69 -4.51 8.69 -1.16
CA SER A 69 -3.72 7.84 -0.27
C SER A 69 -4.49 6.54 -0.05
N ILE A 70 -3.78 5.49 0.31
CA ILE A 70 -4.39 4.20 0.60
C ILE A 70 -4.27 3.96 2.09
N GLY A 71 -5.39 3.64 2.75
CA GLY A 71 -5.40 3.38 4.18
C GLY A 71 -5.60 1.90 4.48
N TYR A 72 -4.76 1.38 5.38
CA TYR A 72 -4.87 0.03 5.90
C TYR A 72 -5.02 0.08 7.41
N GLU A 73 -5.84 -0.83 7.93
CA GLU A 73 -5.99 -0.99 9.37
C GLU A 73 -4.85 -1.84 9.91
N VAL A 74 -4.29 -1.44 11.06
CA VAL A 74 -3.32 -2.24 11.80
C VAL A 74 -3.85 -2.53 13.20
N SER A 75 -3.47 -3.67 13.76
CA SER A 75 -3.92 -4.06 15.09
C SER A 75 -3.24 -3.26 16.21
N SER A 76 -2.00 -2.83 15.98
CA SER A 76 -1.24 -2.03 16.94
C SER A 76 -0.35 -1.06 16.19
N LEU A 77 -0.62 0.22 16.31
CA LEU A 77 0.19 1.25 15.67
C LEU A 77 1.60 1.28 16.28
N GLU A 78 1.70 1.11 17.59
CA GLU A 78 2.99 1.09 18.27
C GLU A 78 3.89 -0.03 17.78
N GLN A 79 3.35 -1.25 17.65
CA GLN A 79 4.11 -2.38 17.11
C GLN A 79 4.46 -2.19 15.64
N THR A 80 3.55 -1.58 14.88
CA THR A 80 3.77 -1.26 13.46
C THR A 80 4.94 -0.29 13.31
N ILE A 81 4.96 0.77 14.11
CA ILE A 81 6.05 1.77 14.08
C ILE A 81 7.39 1.09 14.43
N ALA A 82 7.40 0.24 15.46
CA ALA A 82 8.62 -0.48 15.85
C ALA A 82 9.12 -1.38 14.72
N ARG A 83 8.20 -2.08 14.03
CA ARG A 83 8.55 -2.95 12.92
C ARG A 83 9.09 -2.18 11.73
N LEU A 84 8.47 -1.06 11.39
CA LEU A 84 8.93 -0.20 10.30
C LEU A 84 10.35 0.31 10.58
N LYS A 85 10.64 0.67 11.83
CA LYS A 85 11.97 1.11 12.21
C LYS A 85 13.01 0.00 12.02
N GLU A 86 12.68 -1.23 12.40
CA GLU A 86 13.55 -2.38 12.17
C GLU A 86 13.82 -2.61 10.68
N LEU A 87 12.81 -2.38 9.84
CA LEU A 87 12.89 -2.57 8.39
C LEU A 87 13.52 -1.37 7.66
N GLY A 88 13.83 -0.30 8.37
CA GLY A 88 14.42 0.89 7.77
C GLY A 88 13.42 1.73 6.96
N VAL A 89 12.13 1.60 7.24
CA VAL A 89 11.08 2.36 6.54
C VAL A 89 10.72 3.57 7.38
N PRO A 90 10.98 4.79 6.90
CA PRO A 90 10.69 5.99 7.69
C PRO A 90 9.20 6.30 7.74
N VAL A 91 8.76 6.84 8.87
CA VAL A 91 7.42 7.42 9.00
C VAL A 91 7.47 8.80 8.36
N ALA A 92 6.66 9.01 7.32
CA ALA A 92 6.65 10.27 6.60
C ALA A 92 5.89 11.37 7.37
N ARG A 93 4.78 11.00 8.00
CA ARG A 93 3.97 11.92 8.83
C ARG A 93 3.32 11.15 9.97
N GLY A 94 3.14 11.83 11.10
CA GLY A 94 2.45 11.29 12.26
C GLY A 94 3.40 10.80 13.36
N PRO A 95 2.87 10.21 14.43
CA PRO A 95 1.45 9.84 14.64
C PRO A 95 0.50 11.04 14.70
N ILE A 96 -0.68 10.85 14.13
CA ILE A 96 -1.77 11.83 14.13
C ILE A 96 -2.95 11.20 14.86
N GLU A 97 -3.53 11.95 15.78
CA GLU A 97 -4.66 11.47 16.59
C GLU A 97 -5.79 12.47 16.50
N PRO A 98 -6.67 12.35 15.47
CA PRO A 98 -7.77 13.30 15.32
C PRO A 98 -8.84 13.16 16.40
N ASN A 99 -8.93 12.00 17.05
CA ASN A 99 -9.82 11.76 18.18
C ASN A 99 -9.26 10.60 19.01
N PRO A 100 -9.79 10.35 20.24
CA PRO A 100 -9.21 9.33 21.12
C PRO A 100 -9.30 7.89 20.59
N ARG A 101 -10.07 7.64 19.52
CA ARG A 101 -10.29 6.29 19.00
C ARG A 101 -9.56 6.00 17.71
N LEU A 102 -8.83 6.97 17.17
CA LEU A 102 -8.15 6.82 15.89
C LEU A 102 -6.77 7.43 15.95
N ARG A 103 -5.76 6.64 15.62
CA ARG A 103 -4.38 7.12 15.45
C ARG A 103 -3.81 6.53 14.18
N PHE A 104 -3.04 7.29 13.45
CA PHE A 104 -2.44 6.81 12.22
C PHE A 104 -1.11 7.48 11.90
N ILE A 105 -0.36 6.83 11.04
CA ILE A 105 0.86 7.36 10.42
C ILE A 105 0.74 7.26 8.91
N TYR A 106 1.62 7.97 8.22
CA TYR A 106 1.81 7.81 6.79
C TYR A 106 3.22 7.34 6.50
N ILE A 107 3.34 6.40 5.57
CA ILE A 107 4.61 6.01 4.97
C ILE A 107 4.48 6.21 3.47
N VAL A 108 5.60 6.13 2.75
CA VAL A 108 5.63 6.38 1.31
C VAL A 108 6.17 5.15 0.61
N ASP A 109 5.48 4.73 -0.45
CA ASP A 109 5.91 3.57 -1.22
C ASP A 109 7.06 3.94 -2.19
N PRO A 110 7.65 2.96 -2.92
CA PRO A 110 8.77 3.24 -3.81
C PRO A 110 8.48 4.24 -4.93
N ASP A 111 7.23 4.43 -5.31
CA ASP A 111 6.82 5.37 -6.35
C ASP A 111 6.35 6.71 -5.80
N GLY A 112 6.32 6.88 -4.49
CA GLY A 112 5.90 8.12 -3.85
C GLY A 112 4.43 8.16 -3.44
N PHE A 113 3.68 7.04 -3.57
CA PHE A 113 2.30 6.99 -3.08
C PHE A 113 2.28 6.93 -1.57
N GLU A 114 1.39 7.71 -0.97
CA GLU A 114 1.20 7.70 0.48
C GLU A 114 0.34 6.51 0.91
N VAL A 115 0.80 5.83 1.95
CA VAL A 115 0.06 4.75 2.58
C VAL A 115 -0.19 5.12 4.03
N GLN A 116 -1.46 5.12 4.43
CA GLN A 116 -1.87 5.40 5.80
C GLN A 116 -2.00 4.07 6.55
N LEU A 117 -1.41 4.00 7.72
CA LEU A 117 -1.54 2.84 8.61
C LEU A 117 -2.26 3.33 9.86
N ALA A 118 -3.46 2.80 10.10
CA ALA A 118 -4.38 3.31 11.09
C ALA A 118 -4.79 2.26 12.11
N GLU A 119 -4.84 2.68 13.36
CA GLU A 119 -5.36 1.86 14.45
C GLU A 119 -6.62 2.50 15.01
N HIS A 120 -7.70 1.76 15.04
CA HIS A 120 -8.94 2.13 15.71
C HIS A 120 -9.00 1.41 17.07
N SER A 121 -9.36 2.14 18.10
CA SER A 121 -9.53 1.56 19.43
C SER A 121 -10.98 1.50 19.87
#